data_ece3980c496e2511b3f799462a3ced59
#
_entry.id   ece3980c496e2511b3f799462a3ced59
#
_cell.length_a   1.000
_cell.length_b   1.000
_cell.length_c   1.000
_cell.angle_alpha   90.00
_cell.angle_beta   90.00
_cell.angle_gamma   90.00
#
_symmetry.space_group_name_H-M   'P 1'
#
loop_
_entity.id
_entity.type
_entity.pdbx_description
1 polymer ?
#
loop_
_entity_poly.entity_id
_entity_poly.type
_entity_poly.pdbx_seq_one_letter_code
_entity_poly.pdbx_strand_id
1 'polypeptide(L)'
;MVNAIVYILCAGGAWRMLPHDFPCWKTVYHYFRSGRIDGTWQQINQKLHQWARVVEDREPSPSATILDSQSVNTAMPSAVEVGDDAAKQIKGRKRHLLVDSLGLVLMVVVTAASVPERAGAQLVFAQLERVRHGVSRLVRRLGRWGIPR
;
A
#
# COMPACT_ATOMS: atom_id res chain seq x y z
N MET A 1 0.64 -9.13 -20.30
CA MET A 1 1.62 -8.59 -19.34
C MET A 1 0.99 -8.33 -17.97
N VAL A 2 0.01 -7.44 -17.84
CA VAL A 2 -0.65 -7.10 -16.54
C VAL A 2 -1.22 -8.34 -15.86
N ASN A 3 -1.93 -9.22 -16.59
CA ASN A 3 -2.47 -10.46 -16.03
C ASN A 3 -1.39 -11.37 -15.41
N ALA A 4 -0.19 -11.42 -16.00
CA ALA A 4 0.93 -12.20 -15.47
C ALA A 4 1.45 -11.61 -14.14
N ILE A 5 1.51 -10.28 -14.05
CA ILE A 5 1.87 -9.58 -12.81
C ILE A 5 0.83 -9.85 -11.71
N VAL A 6 -0.44 -9.65 -12.04
CA VAL A 6 -1.56 -9.89 -11.09
C VAL A 6 -1.57 -11.36 -10.66
N TYR A 7 -1.38 -12.31 -11.58
CA TYR A 7 -1.32 -13.74 -11.26
C TYR A 7 -0.26 -14.03 -10.18
N ILE A 8 0.98 -13.57 -10.37
CA ILE A 8 2.07 -13.80 -9.39
C ILE A 8 1.77 -13.11 -8.06
N LEU A 9 1.24 -11.89 -8.08
CA LEU A 9 0.92 -11.16 -6.85
C LEU A 9 -0.19 -11.84 -6.03
N CYS A 10 -1.20 -12.39 -6.70
CA CYS A 10 -2.29 -13.13 -6.06
C CYS A 10 -1.84 -14.52 -5.58
N ALA A 11 -1.05 -15.23 -6.39
CA ALA A 11 -0.56 -16.57 -6.05
C ALA A 11 0.51 -16.55 -4.94
N GLY A 12 1.19 -15.42 -4.72
CA GLY A 12 2.28 -15.29 -3.75
C GLY A 12 3.53 -16.13 -4.11
N GLY A 13 3.62 -16.60 -5.35
CA GLY A 13 4.71 -17.45 -5.83
C GLY A 13 5.97 -16.66 -6.21
N ALA A 14 7.09 -17.38 -6.38
CA ALA A 14 8.29 -16.78 -6.92
C ALA A 14 8.11 -16.45 -8.42
N TRP A 15 8.68 -15.33 -8.89
CA TRP A 15 8.60 -14.91 -10.29
C TRP A 15 8.99 -15.99 -11.29
N ARG A 16 9.98 -16.81 -10.92
CA ARG A 16 10.45 -17.95 -11.75
C ARG A 16 9.43 -19.07 -11.94
N MET A 17 8.37 -19.08 -11.10
CA MET A 17 7.29 -20.07 -11.15
C MET A 17 6.10 -19.59 -12.00
N LEU A 18 6.26 -18.48 -12.74
CA LEU A 18 5.23 -18.00 -13.65
C LEU A 18 4.96 -19.08 -14.73
N PRO A 19 3.70 -19.50 -14.93
CA PRO A 19 3.33 -20.49 -15.94
C PRO A 19 3.77 -20.09 -17.36
N HIS A 20 4.08 -21.08 -18.19
CA HIS A 20 4.57 -20.89 -19.55
C HIS A 20 3.56 -20.23 -20.50
N ASP A 21 2.27 -20.22 -20.16
CA ASP A 21 1.20 -19.53 -20.89
C ASP A 21 1.34 -18.01 -20.85
N PHE A 22 2.14 -17.51 -19.90
CA PHE A 22 2.47 -16.09 -19.80
C PHE A 22 3.82 -15.78 -20.47
N PRO A 23 4.10 -14.52 -20.77
CA PRO A 23 5.42 -14.11 -21.24
C PRO A 23 6.52 -14.49 -20.23
N CYS A 24 7.77 -14.58 -20.71
CA CYS A 24 8.92 -14.94 -19.87
C CYS A 24 8.95 -14.11 -18.59
N TRP A 25 9.13 -14.78 -17.45
CA TRP A 25 9.09 -14.15 -16.13
C TRP A 25 10.06 -12.98 -15.97
N LYS A 26 11.23 -13.02 -16.63
CA LYS A 26 12.21 -11.91 -16.60
C LYS A 26 11.61 -10.63 -17.18
N THR A 27 10.90 -10.74 -18.29
CA THR A 27 10.21 -9.62 -18.95
C THR A 27 9.08 -9.09 -18.07
N VAL A 28 8.27 -9.99 -17.50
CA VAL A 28 7.15 -9.61 -16.62
C VAL A 28 7.69 -8.89 -15.37
N TYR A 29 8.74 -9.42 -14.75
CA TYR A 29 9.39 -8.80 -13.60
C TYR A 29 10.01 -7.43 -13.93
N HIS A 30 10.60 -7.30 -15.12
CA HIS A 30 11.14 -6.01 -15.57
C HIS A 30 10.06 -4.92 -15.60
N TYR A 31 8.92 -5.18 -16.23
CA TYR A 31 7.81 -4.22 -16.25
C TYR A 31 7.24 -3.93 -14.87
N PHE A 32 7.09 -4.97 -14.03
CA PHE A 32 6.65 -4.78 -12.64
C PHE A 32 7.61 -3.87 -11.87
N ARG A 33 8.92 -4.13 -11.98
CA ARG A 33 9.96 -3.35 -11.31
C ARG A 33 10.01 -1.90 -11.83
N SER A 34 9.94 -1.70 -13.14
CA SER A 34 9.90 -0.37 -13.75
C SER A 34 8.72 0.45 -13.23
N GLY A 35 7.52 -0.12 -13.25
CA GLY A 35 6.32 0.55 -12.75
C GLY A 35 6.33 0.84 -11.24
N ARG A 36 7.17 0.12 -10.46
CA ARG A 36 7.43 0.47 -9.05
C ARG A 36 8.35 1.67 -8.91
N ILE A 37 9.33 1.81 -9.81
CA ILE A 37 10.34 2.87 -9.75
C ILE A 37 9.76 4.19 -10.25
N ASP A 38 9.04 4.16 -11.36
CA ASP A 38 8.48 5.36 -12.00
C ASP A 38 7.11 5.81 -11.43
N GLY A 39 6.56 5.04 -10.48
CA GLY A 39 5.28 5.38 -9.84
C GLY A 39 4.04 5.01 -10.66
N THR A 40 4.18 4.27 -11.74
CA THR A 40 3.04 3.84 -12.58
C THR A 40 1.98 3.08 -11.77
N TRP A 41 2.39 2.16 -10.89
CA TRP A 41 1.43 1.40 -10.07
C TRP A 41 0.62 2.27 -9.13
N GLN A 42 1.24 3.31 -8.56
CA GLN A 42 0.56 4.28 -7.71
C GLN A 42 -0.47 5.10 -8.51
N GLN A 43 -0.12 5.51 -9.72
CA GLN A 43 -1.03 6.24 -10.61
C GLN A 43 -2.23 5.37 -11.03
N ILE A 44 -1.98 4.10 -11.38
CA ILE A 44 -3.03 3.13 -11.71
C ILE A 44 -3.97 2.95 -10.52
N ASN A 45 -3.42 2.68 -9.32
CA ASN A 45 -4.22 2.52 -8.11
C ASN A 45 -5.08 3.77 -7.84
N GLN A 46 -4.52 4.96 -7.97
CA GLN A 46 -5.24 6.21 -7.77
C GLN A 46 -6.40 6.37 -8.75
N LYS A 47 -6.18 6.07 -10.03
CA LYS A 47 -7.23 6.15 -11.07
C LYS A 47 -8.34 5.13 -10.84
N LEU A 48 -7.97 3.89 -10.54
CA LEU A 48 -8.93 2.83 -10.23
C LEU A 48 -9.74 3.15 -8.98
N HIS A 49 -9.10 3.68 -7.95
CA HIS A 49 -9.75 4.13 -6.73
C HIS A 49 -10.80 5.23 -7.02
N GLN A 50 -10.42 6.27 -7.78
CA GLN A 50 -11.34 7.34 -8.16
C GLN A 50 -12.51 6.82 -8.98
N TRP A 51 -12.24 5.93 -9.95
CA TRP A 51 -13.26 5.32 -10.79
C TRP A 51 -14.22 4.43 -9.98
N ALA A 52 -13.70 3.56 -9.11
CA ALA A 52 -14.52 2.71 -8.27
C ALA A 52 -15.47 3.53 -7.37
N ARG A 53 -15.00 4.67 -6.83
CA ARG A 53 -15.84 5.56 -6.03
C ARG A 53 -16.98 6.19 -6.85
N VAL A 54 -16.67 6.63 -8.07
CA VAL A 54 -17.68 7.21 -8.97
C VAL A 54 -18.75 6.18 -9.35
N VAL A 55 -18.37 4.92 -9.60
CA VAL A 55 -19.30 3.82 -9.86
C VAL A 55 -20.26 3.59 -8.67
N GLU A 56 -19.80 3.85 -7.44
CA GLU A 56 -20.59 3.75 -6.21
C GLU A 56 -21.26 5.09 -5.82
N ASP A 57 -21.49 5.97 -6.78
CA ASP A 57 -22.11 7.30 -6.57
C ASP A 57 -21.42 8.14 -5.47
N ARG A 58 -20.09 8.01 -5.37
CA ARG A 58 -19.28 8.76 -4.42
C ARG A 58 -18.36 9.77 -5.13
N GLU A 59 -18.06 10.83 -4.43
CA GLU A 59 -17.05 11.79 -4.88
C GLU A 59 -15.70 11.09 -5.11
N PRO A 60 -14.97 11.40 -6.21
CA PRO A 60 -13.69 10.76 -6.54
C PRO A 60 -12.65 10.87 -5.42
N SER A 61 -12.65 11.99 -4.66
CA SER A 61 -11.75 12.20 -3.53
C SER A 61 -12.44 11.87 -2.21
N PRO A 62 -11.91 10.94 -1.38
CA PRO A 62 -12.49 10.59 -0.10
C PRO A 62 -12.45 11.77 0.87
N SER A 63 -13.48 11.90 1.71
CA SER A 63 -13.55 12.88 2.79
C SER A 63 -13.24 12.30 4.17
N ALA A 64 -13.25 10.98 4.30
CA ALA A 64 -12.93 10.23 5.50
C ALA A 64 -12.09 9.01 5.17
N THR A 65 -11.21 8.64 6.08
CA THR A 65 -10.36 7.46 5.96
C THR A 65 -10.24 6.74 7.27
N ILE A 66 -9.93 5.46 7.21
CA ILE A 66 -9.66 4.58 8.34
C ILE A 66 -8.19 4.15 8.22
N LEU A 67 -7.45 4.30 9.30
CA LEU A 67 -6.09 3.79 9.42
C LEU A 67 -6.11 2.53 10.27
N ASP A 68 -5.57 1.45 9.74
CA ASP A 68 -5.41 0.17 10.43
C ASP A 68 -3.96 -0.29 10.39
N SER A 69 -3.57 -1.12 11.36
CA SER A 69 -2.23 -1.72 11.42
C SER A 69 -2.30 -3.22 11.64
N GLN A 70 -1.58 -3.97 10.80
CA GLN A 70 -1.50 -5.42 10.88
C GLN A 70 -0.05 -5.88 10.96
N SER A 71 0.29 -6.66 11.99
CA SER A 71 1.59 -7.33 12.10
C SER A 71 1.54 -8.69 11.42
N VAL A 72 2.59 -9.01 10.64
CA VAL A 72 2.69 -10.24 9.84
C VAL A 72 4.02 -10.91 10.12
N ASN A 73 3.99 -12.20 10.44
CA ASN A 73 5.20 -13.00 10.61
C ASN A 73 6.02 -13.05 9.31
N THR A 74 7.34 -12.96 9.45
CA THR A 74 8.26 -13.13 8.34
C THR A 74 8.81 -14.56 8.38
N ALA A 75 8.49 -15.37 7.38
CA ALA A 75 8.90 -16.77 7.29
C ALA A 75 10.40 -16.96 7.02
N MET A 76 11.08 -15.96 6.50
CA MET A 76 12.53 -15.96 6.27
C MET A 76 13.17 -14.73 6.89
N PRO A 77 14.40 -14.84 7.42
CA PRO A 77 15.18 -13.67 7.83
C PRO A 77 15.61 -12.91 6.56
N SER A 78 14.70 -12.13 5.99
CA SER A 78 15.07 -11.16 4.96
C SER A 78 15.73 -9.99 5.65
N ALA A 79 16.88 -9.58 5.17
CA ALA A 79 17.80 -8.65 5.82
C ALA A 79 17.28 -7.22 6.07
N VAL A 80 16.03 -6.91 5.78
CA VAL A 80 15.51 -5.55 5.84
C VAL A 80 14.25 -5.48 6.71
N GLU A 81 14.32 -4.68 7.78
CA GLU A 81 13.20 -4.23 8.61
C GLU A 81 12.33 -5.34 9.21
N VAL A 82 12.95 -6.25 9.95
CA VAL A 82 12.25 -7.21 10.82
C VAL A 82 12.36 -6.71 12.26
N GLY A 83 11.26 -6.75 13.00
CA GLY A 83 11.21 -6.39 14.41
C GLY A 83 10.22 -7.25 15.17
N ASP A 84 10.24 -7.16 16.50
CA ASP A 84 9.35 -7.91 17.37
C ASP A 84 8.20 -6.98 17.83
N ASP A 85 6.96 -7.39 17.56
CA ASP A 85 5.76 -6.79 18.17
C ASP A 85 5.48 -7.56 19.47
N ALA A 86 5.96 -7.01 20.60
CA ALA A 86 5.83 -7.65 21.89
C ALA A 86 4.37 -7.82 22.35
N ALA A 87 3.47 -6.93 21.91
CA ALA A 87 2.06 -7.00 22.27
C ALA A 87 1.33 -8.14 21.53
N LYS A 88 1.70 -8.40 20.28
CA LYS A 88 1.11 -9.44 19.43
C LYS A 88 1.94 -10.72 19.37
N GLN A 89 3.13 -10.73 20.00
CA GLN A 89 4.12 -11.82 19.95
C GLN A 89 4.46 -12.26 18.50
N ILE A 90 4.59 -11.28 17.63
CA ILE A 90 4.86 -11.47 16.20
C ILE A 90 6.23 -10.90 15.87
N LYS A 91 7.11 -11.76 15.33
CA LYS A 91 8.39 -11.34 14.74
C LYS A 91 8.24 -11.16 13.24
N GLY A 92 8.34 -9.92 12.78
CA GLY A 92 8.11 -9.66 11.37
C GLY A 92 7.99 -8.20 11.01
N ARG A 93 7.01 -7.91 10.17
CA ARG A 93 6.72 -6.57 9.65
C ARG A 93 5.32 -6.12 10.03
N LYS A 94 5.15 -4.83 10.18
CA LYS A 94 3.84 -4.19 10.40
C LYS A 94 3.44 -3.44 9.13
N ARG A 95 2.23 -3.70 8.66
CA ARG A 95 1.60 -2.97 7.55
C ARG A 95 0.64 -1.95 8.14
N HIS A 96 0.83 -0.69 7.79
CA HIS A 96 -0.10 0.38 8.10
C HIS A 96 -0.91 0.66 6.84
N LEU A 97 -2.20 0.41 6.89
CA LEU A 97 -3.13 0.54 5.77
C LEU A 97 -4.00 1.77 5.98
N LEU A 98 -4.03 2.65 4.99
CA LEU A 98 -5.01 3.73 4.92
C LEU A 98 -6.05 3.35 3.88
N VAL A 99 -7.30 3.21 4.31
CA VAL A 99 -8.45 2.92 3.43
C VAL A 99 -9.49 4.01 3.53
N ASP A 100 -10.33 4.11 2.51
CA ASP A 100 -11.48 4.99 2.55
C ASP A 100 -12.71 4.31 3.18
N SER A 101 -13.86 5.01 3.19
CA SER A 101 -15.12 4.48 3.71
C SER A 101 -15.71 3.30 2.93
N LEU A 102 -15.21 3.02 1.73
CA LEU A 102 -15.57 1.85 0.92
C LEU A 102 -14.57 0.69 1.11
N GLY A 103 -13.56 0.84 1.96
CA GLY A 103 -12.49 -0.14 2.14
C GLY A 103 -11.44 -0.13 1.03
N LEU A 104 -11.48 0.83 0.11
CA LEU A 104 -10.51 0.93 -0.98
C LEU A 104 -9.18 1.46 -0.45
N VAL A 105 -8.07 0.79 -0.78
CA VAL A 105 -6.74 1.13 -0.30
C VAL A 105 -6.23 2.40 -0.96
N LEU A 106 -5.92 3.39 -0.13
CA LEU A 106 -5.29 4.65 -0.53
C LEU A 106 -3.77 4.57 -0.44
N MET A 107 -3.28 3.97 0.64
CA MET A 107 -1.86 3.91 0.93
C MET A 107 -1.51 2.73 1.84
N VAL A 108 -0.31 2.21 1.65
CA VAL A 108 0.29 1.18 2.51
C VAL A 108 1.71 1.61 2.87
N VAL A 109 2.02 1.60 4.16
CA VAL A 109 3.39 1.77 4.66
C VAL A 109 3.78 0.51 5.41
N VAL A 110 4.95 -0.03 5.11
CA VAL A 110 5.49 -1.22 5.78
C VAL A 110 6.66 -0.81 6.65
N THR A 111 6.65 -1.26 7.90
CA THR A 111 7.71 -1.01 8.89
C THR A 111 8.13 -2.32 9.56
N ALA A 112 9.19 -2.29 10.36
CA ALA A 112 9.45 -3.37 11.31
C ALA A 112 8.28 -3.50 12.29
N ALA A 113 7.96 -4.72 12.73
CA ALA A 113 6.84 -4.95 13.65
C ALA A 113 7.01 -4.24 15.01
N SER A 114 8.26 -3.95 15.40
CA SER A 114 8.59 -3.19 16.62
C SER A 114 8.19 -1.72 16.58
N VAL A 115 7.89 -1.16 15.39
CA VAL A 115 7.50 0.25 15.29
C VAL A 115 6.11 0.46 15.92
N PRO A 116 5.97 1.41 16.86
CA PRO A 116 4.69 1.72 17.48
C PRO A 116 3.65 2.18 16.45
N GLU A 117 2.37 1.86 16.64
CA GLU A 117 1.29 2.22 15.73
C GLU A 117 1.21 3.74 15.47
N ARG A 118 1.43 4.54 16.53
CA ARG A 118 1.46 6.00 16.42
C ARG A 118 2.57 6.50 15.46
N ALA A 119 3.77 5.92 15.54
CA ALA A 119 4.87 6.28 14.65
C ALA A 119 4.58 5.85 13.21
N GLY A 120 4.01 4.65 13.01
CA GLY A 120 3.54 4.20 11.71
C GLY A 120 2.47 5.10 11.10
N ALA A 121 1.52 5.56 11.91
CA ALA A 121 0.51 6.54 11.48
C ALA A 121 1.14 7.85 10.99
N GLN A 122 2.14 8.36 11.70
CA GLN A 122 2.86 9.58 11.27
C GLN A 122 3.54 9.40 9.93
N LEU A 123 4.14 8.21 9.66
CA LEU A 123 4.74 7.89 8.36
C LEU A 123 3.68 7.86 7.24
N VAL A 124 2.50 7.27 7.50
CA VAL A 124 1.39 7.26 6.54
C VAL A 124 0.95 8.68 6.20
N PHE A 125 0.76 9.53 7.20
CA PHE A 125 0.34 10.92 6.97
C PHE A 125 1.41 11.75 6.27
N ALA A 126 2.69 11.59 6.62
CA ALA A 126 3.79 12.27 5.93
C ALA A 126 3.87 11.87 4.44
N GLN A 127 3.60 10.60 4.14
CA GLN A 127 3.57 10.13 2.75
C GLN A 127 2.30 10.58 2.02
N LEU A 128 1.16 10.67 2.70
CA LEU A 128 -0.10 11.18 2.14
C LEU A 128 0.03 12.63 1.68
N GLU A 129 0.75 13.46 2.42
CA GLU A 129 1.00 14.85 2.02
C GLU A 129 1.77 14.98 0.71
N ARG A 130 2.64 14.01 0.39
CA ARG A 130 3.38 13.96 -0.88
C ARG A 130 2.48 13.60 -2.07
N VAL A 131 1.37 12.88 -1.83
CA VAL A 131 0.44 12.38 -2.87
C VAL A 131 -0.84 13.24 -2.94
N ARG A 132 -0.75 14.55 -2.71
CA ARG A 132 -1.87 15.49 -2.53
C ARG A 132 -2.97 15.44 -3.59
N HIS A 133 -2.65 15.08 -4.83
CA HIS A 133 -3.58 15.21 -5.97
C HIS A 133 -4.78 14.25 -5.93
N GLY A 134 -4.65 13.09 -5.26
CA GLY A 134 -5.73 12.09 -5.16
C GLY A 134 -6.60 12.19 -3.91
N VAL A 135 -6.16 12.96 -2.91
CA VAL A 135 -6.79 13.04 -1.57
C VAL A 135 -6.94 14.47 -1.05
N SER A 136 -7.12 15.41 -1.96
CA SER A 136 -7.14 16.86 -1.67
C SER A 136 -8.17 17.28 -0.61
N ARG A 137 -9.31 16.59 -0.51
CA ARG A 137 -10.34 16.86 0.51
C ARG A 137 -9.92 16.37 1.89
N LEU A 138 -9.22 15.24 1.96
CA LEU A 138 -8.72 14.66 3.19
C LEU A 138 -7.59 15.48 3.79
N VAL A 139 -6.60 15.86 2.98
CA VAL A 139 -5.46 16.69 3.42
C VAL A 139 -5.94 18.05 3.96
N ARG A 140 -6.96 18.68 3.35
CA ARG A 140 -7.57 19.90 3.87
C ARG A 140 -8.23 19.72 5.24
N ARG A 141 -8.82 18.55 5.52
CA ARG A 141 -9.41 18.25 6.84
C ARG A 141 -8.35 17.97 7.89
N LEU A 142 -7.31 17.19 7.57
CA LEU A 142 -6.21 16.90 8.48
C LEU A 142 -5.46 18.17 8.91
N GLY A 143 -5.21 19.12 7.98
CA GLY A 143 -4.60 20.41 8.29
C GLY A 143 -5.42 21.26 9.27
N ARG A 144 -6.74 21.04 9.35
CA ARG A 144 -7.63 21.73 10.30
C ARG A 144 -7.57 21.17 11.72
N TRP A 145 -6.99 19.96 11.91
CA TRP A 145 -6.87 19.28 13.22
C TRP A 145 -5.49 19.44 13.86
N GLY A 146 -4.66 20.35 13.35
CA GLY A 146 -3.40 20.72 14.00
C GLY A 146 -2.38 19.58 14.10
N ILE A 147 -2.32 18.67 13.13
CA ILE A 147 -1.22 17.72 13.03
C ILE A 147 0.04 18.53 12.73
N PRO A 148 1.09 18.50 13.59
CA PRO A 148 2.30 19.30 13.38
C PRO A 148 2.95 18.96 12.04
N ARG A 149 3.38 19.98 11.33
CA ARG A 149 4.17 19.87 10.10
C ARG A 149 5.55 19.30 10.39
#